data_42d4f6d2c45a96fa894f0d4dadfaabe4
#
_entry.id   42d4f6d2c45a96fa894f0d4dadfaabe4
#
_cell.length_a   1.000
_cell.length_b   1.000
_cell.length_c   1.000
_cell.angle_alpha   90.00
_cell.angle_beta   90.00
_cell.angle_gamma   90.00
#
_symmetry.space_group_name_H-M   'P 1'
#
loop_
_entity.id
_entity.type
_entity.pdbx_description
1 polymer ?
#
loop_
_entity_poly.entity_id
_entity_poly.type
_entity_poly.pdbx_seq_one_letter_code
_entity_poly.pdbx_strand_id
1 'polypeptide(L)'
;MLFRSNFGEFFNNQIENAGTIVLSRTDITDASKIQKDVDMIREKNANAVIITTPLDQLGGSQLLEIIEKKDTMLDDLLAEVRESRLDHDHDHGEESHDHHHHDHDGECCGHHDHDHGEECHDHHHHDHGEECHDHHHDGCGHDHHDHHHHHADEVFTSWGMETIVPVTREQLEDVLKRLSSTREFGNVLRAKGMLPTENPGEWLYFDLVPEQYEIRQGRPDYTGKVCVIGASLKEEELNSVFGRG
;
A
#
# COMPACT_ATOMS: atom_id res chain seq x y z
N MET A 1 -5.83 -14.40 48.23
CA MET A 1 -5.47 -14.63 46.83
C MET A 1 -6.45 -14.09 45.78
N LEU A 2 -7.63 -13.61 46.17
CA LEU A 2 -8.66 -13.08 45.26
C LEU A 2 -8.42 -11.63 44.75
N PHE A 3 -7.63 -10.83 45.43
CA PHE A 3 -7.42 -9.44 45.07
C PHE A 3 -6.56 -9.25 43.80
N ARG A 4 -5.67 -10.17 43.46
CA ARG A 4 -4.81 -10.06 42.26
C ARG A 4 -5.52 -10.38 40.94
N SER A 5 -6.52 -11.27 40.99
CA SER A 5 -7.26 -11.66 39.78
C SER A 5 -8.23 -10.54 39.34
N ASN A 6 -8.94 -9.95 40.26
CA ASN A 6 -9.91 -8.87 39.93
C ASN A 6 -9.24 -7.59 39.51
N PHE A 7 -8.04 -7.26 39.99
CA PHE A 7 -7.28 -6.11 39.50
C PHE A 7 -6.73 -6.33 38.08
N GLY A 8 -6.35 -7.57 37.75
CA GLY A 8 -5.87 -7.92 36.41
C GLY A 8 -6.95 -7.80 35.34
N GLU A 9 -8.16 -8.30 35.64
CA GLU A 9 -9.30 -8.20 34.72
C GLU A 9 -9.75 -6.76 34.54
N PHE A 10 -9.84 -5.98 35.62
CA PHE A 10 -10.18 -4.57 35.53
C PHE A 10 -9.17 -3.78 34.71
N PHE A 11 -7.88 -4.01 34.94
CA PHE A 11 -6.79 -3.34 34.20
C PHE A 11 -6.81 -3.74 32.71
N ASN A 12 -6.99 -5.01 32.40
CA ASN A 12 -7.11 -5.47 31.02
C ASN A 12 -8.30 -4.84 30.32
N ASN A 13 -9.46 -4.78 30.98
CA ASN A 13 -10.66 -4.16 30.43
C ASN A 13 -10.45 -2.64 30.15
N GLN A 14 -9.70 -1.94 30.98
CA GLN A 14 -9.35 -0.53 30.76
C GLN A 14 -8.50 -0.38 29.48
N ILE A 15 -7.50 -1.25 29.28
CA ILE A 15 -6.65 -1.21 28.08
C ILE A 15 -7.46 -1.58 26.84
N GLU A 16 -8.24 -2.66 26.90
CA GLU A 16 -8.99 -3.19 25.75
C GLU A 16 -10.02 -2.19 25.20
N ASN A 17 -10.59 -1.35 26.06
CA ASN A 17 -11.63 -0.39 25.70
C ASN A 17 -11.13 1.07 25.62
N ALA A 18 -9.84 1.32 25.79
CA ALA A 18 -9.30 2.68 25.70
C ALA A 18 -9.22 3.16 24.26
N GLY A 19 -9.68 4.38 23.98
CA GLY A 19 -9.40 5.08 22.71
C GLY A 19 -7.98 5.65 22.69
N THR A 20 -7.50 6.14 23.84
CA THR A 20 -6.16 6.71 24.01
C THR A 20 -5.53 6.21 25.31
N ILE A 21 -4.28 5.84 25.26
CA ILE A 21 -3.48 5.38 26.40
C ILE A 21 -2.25 6.28 26.52
N VAL A 22 -2.03 6.84 27.67
CA VAL A 22 -0.86 7.70 27.95
C VAL A 22 0.11 6.95 28.85
N LEU A 23 1.33 6.75 28.36
CA LEU A 23 2.43 6.24 29.18
C LEU A 23 3.12 7.41 29.88
N SER A 24 3.11 7.39 31.20
CA SER A 24 3.76 8.42 32.01
C SER A 24 5.18 8.02 32.34
N ARG A 25 6.04 9.03 32.62
CA ARG A 25 7.46 8.85 33.00
C ARG A 25 8.32 8.17 31.93
N THR A 26 8.00 8.38 30.70
CA THR A 26 8.78 7.88 29.57
C THR A 26 10.13 8.59 29.45
N ASP A 27 10.25 9.78 29.99
CA ASP A 27 11.47 10.58 30.09
C ASP A 27 12.57 9.96 30.98
N ILE A 28 12.18 9.17 31.98
CA ILE A 28 13.11 8.56 32.94
C ILE A 28 13.12 7.01 32.87
N THR A 29 12.36 6.44 31.96
CA THR A 29 12.25 4.99 31.79
C THR A 29 13.09 4.57 30.60
N ASP A 30 13.74 3.40 30.73
CA ASP A 30 14.50 2.81 29.64
C ASP A 30 13.63 2.55 28.40
N ALA A 31 14.13 2.92 27.22
CA ALA A 31 13.40 2.81 25.96
C ALA A 31 12.97 1.37 25.65
N SER A 32 13.80 0.38 25.95
CA SER A 32 13.50 -1.02 25.71
C SER A 32 12.33 -1.51 26.58
N LYS A 33 12.17 -0.95 27.78
CA LYS A 33 11.06 -1.27 28.65
C LYS A 33 9.77 -0.64 28.16
N ILE A 34 9.83 0.64 27.73
CA ILE A 34 8.65 1.33 27.17
C ILE A 34 8.18 0.61 25.91
N GLN A 35 9.09 0.18 25.04
CA GLN A 35 8.73 -0.57 23.83
C GLN A 35 8.00 -1.87 24.18
N LYS A 36 8.49 -2.64 25.15
CA LYS A 36 7.79 -3.84 25.62
C LYS A 36 6.40 -3.55 26.19
N ASP A 37 6.26 -2.43 26.89
CA ASP A 37 4.95 -2.00 27.42
C ASP A 37 4.01 -1.63 26.29
N VAL A 38 4.49 -0.97 25.22
CA VAL A 38 3.74 -0.67 24.00
C VAL A 38 3.31 -1.96 23.30
N ASP A 39 4.22 -2.90 23.10
CA ASP A 39 3.94 -4.20 22.46
C ASP A 39 2.85 -4.98 23.23
N MET A 40 2.94 -5.04 24.56
CA MET A 40 1.91 -5.66 25.40
C MET A 40 0.55 -4.98 25.32
N ILE A 41 0.53 -3.65 25.18
CA ILE A 41 -0.72 -2.90 24.98
C ILE A 41 -1.29 -3.22 23.60
N ARG A 42 -0.46 -3.26 22.55
CA ARG A 42 -0.88 -3.57 21.17
C ARG A 42 -1.48 -4.98 21.03
N GLU A 43 -0.96 -5.98 21.77
CA GLU A 43 -1.56 -7.31 21.82
C GLU A 43 -3.01 -7.30 22.33
N LYS A 44 -3.35 -6.35 23.20
CA LYS A 44 -4.70 -6.22 23.79
C LYS A 44 -5.59 -5.23 23.06
N ASN A 45 -5.03 -4.16 22.55
CA ASN A 45 -5.74 -3.09 21.86
C ASN A 45 -4.90 -2.57 20.70
N ALA A 46 -5.17 -3.10 19.51
CA ALA A 46 -4.49 -2.70 18.29
C ALA A 46 -4.84 -1.27 17.81
N ASN A 47 -5.99 -0.74 18.25
CA ASN A 47 -6.55 0.52 17.72
C ASN A 47 -6.35 1.74 18.61
N ALA A 48 -5.93 1.56 19.88
CA ALA A 48 -5.73 2.68 20.79
C ALA A 48 -4.60 3.59 20.30
N VAL A 49 -4.76 4.88 20.45
CA VAL A 49 -3.63 5.84 20.32
C VAL A 49 -2.76 5.71 21.57
N ILE A 50 -1.49 5.35 21.40
CA ILE A 50 -0.56 5.24 22.54
C ILE A 50 0.38 6.44 22.53
N ILE A 51 0.29 7.27 23.57
CA ILE A 51 1.15 8.43 23.75
C ILE A 51 2.37 8.00 24.57
N THR A 52 3.52 7.95 23.92
CA THR A 52 4.81 7.61 24.55
C THR A 52 5.70 8.82 24.78
N THR A 53 5.44 9.89 24.07
CA THR A 53 6.17 11.17 24.23
C THR A 53 5.85 11.78 25.61
N PRO A 54 6.85 12.27 26.34
CA PRO A 54 6.62 13.00 27.59
C PRO A 54 5.64 14.16 27.40
N LEU A 55 4.65 14.26 28.28
CA LEU A 55 3.55 15.23 28.13
C LEU A 55 4.00 16.69 28.17
N ASP A 56 5.14 16.99 28.77
CA ASP A 56 5.75 18.34 28.79
C ASP A 56 6.31 18.75 27.42
N GLN A 57 6.54 17.79 26.51
CA GLN A 57 6.96 18.04 25.14
C GLN A 57 5.78 18.23 24.18
N LEU A 58 4.56 17.90 24.60
CA LEU A 58 3.33 18.04 23.83
C LEU A 58 2.56 19.28 24.29
N GLY A 59 2.21 20.17 23.38
CA GLY A 59 1.32 21.29 23.68
C GLY A 59 -0.10 20.81 24.02
N GLY A 60 -0.80 21.53 24.91
CA GLY A 60 -2.16 21.14 25.31
C GLY A 60 -3.16 21.06 24.15
N SER A 61 -3.05 21.93 23.15
CA SER A 61 -3.87 21.86 21.93
C SER A 61 -3.52 20.65 21.05
N GLN A 62 -2.24 20.31 20.98
CA GLN A 62 -1.76 19.14 20.27
C GLN A 62 -2.23 17.84 20.94
N LEU A 63 -2.17 17.79 22.27
CA LEU A 63 -2.66 16.65 23.04
C LEU A 63 -4.16 16.42 22.82
N LEU A 64 -4.94 17.51 22.80
CA LEU A 64 -6.37 17.42 22.49
C LEU A 64 -6.61 16.89 21.07
N GLU A 65 -5.87 17.38 20.09
CA GLU A 65 -5.92 16.92 18.70
C GLU A 65 -5.59 15.42 18.58
N ILE A 66 -4.57 14.94 19.28
CA ILE A 66 -4.19 13.52 19.32
C ILE A 66 -5.31 12.67 19.90
N ILE A 67 -5.98 13.13 20.96
CA ILE A 67 -7.06 12.39 21.62
C ILE A 67 -8.31 12.34 20.74
N GLU A 68 -8.60 13.40 19.99
CA GLU A 68 -9.80 13.52 19.15
C GLU A 68 -9.65 12.89 17.76
N LYS A 69 -8.44 12.89 17.21
CA LYS A 69 -8.16 12.32 15.88
C LYS A 69 -7.81 10.83 15.96
N LYS A 70 -8.36 10.08 15.01
CA LYS A 70 -7.86 8.74 14.72
C LYS A 70 -6.53 8.84 13.99
N ASP A 71 -5.65 7.89 14.27
CA ASP A 71 -4.44 7.71 13.49
C ASP A 71 -4.78 7.25 12.07
N THR A 72 -4.56 8.13 11.10
CA THR A 72 -4.88 7.88 9.67
C THR A 72 -3.64 7.75 8.81
N MET A 73 -2.42 7.79 9.39
CA MET A 73 -1.18 7.84 8.63
C MET A 73 -1.06 6.72 7.58
N LEU A 74 -1.43 5.50 7.95
CA LEU A 74 -1.37 4.36 7.06
C LEU A 74 -2.46 4.44 5.97
N ASP A 75 -3.68 4.84 6.35
CA ASP A 75 -4.80 4.97 5.43
C ASP A 75 -4.54 6.07 4.39
N ASP A 76 -4.01 7.21 4.84
CA ASP A 76 -3.63 8.32 3.97
C ASP A 76 -2.53 7.90 2.98
N LEU A 77 -1.52 7.17 3.46
CA LEU A 77 -0.42 6.66 2.64
C LEU A 77 -0.93 5.64 1.59
N LEU A 78 -1.84 4.76 1.98
CA LEU A 78 -2.47 3.79 1.06
C LEU A 78 -3.32 4.50 -0.01
N ALA A 79 -4.02 5.57 0.36
CA ALA A 79 -4.79 6.39 -0.58
C ALA A 79 -3.86 7.05 -1.61
N GLU A 80 -2.76 7.67 -1.17
CA GLU A 80 -1.76 8.28 -2.07
C GLU A 80 -1.18 7.28 -3.08
N VAL A 81 -0.87 6.04 -2.65
CA VAL A 81 -0.36 5.01 -3.56
C VAL A 81 -1.41 4.56 -4.57
N ARG A 82 -2.69 4.51 -4.19
CA ARG A 82 -3.78 4.17 -5.12
C ARG A 82 -4.02 5.26 -6.15
N GLU A 83 -4.03 6.51 -5.73
CA GLU A 83 -4.21 7.66 -6.63
C GLU A 83 -3.09 7.76 -7.67
N SER A 84 -1.83 7.61 -7.25
CA SER A 84 -0.68 7.67 -8.16
C SER A 84 -0.70 6.58 -9.25
N ARG A 85 -1.45 5.50 -9.06
CA ARG A 85 -1.63 4.44 -10.05
C ARG A 85 -2.72 4.75 -11.06
N LEU A 86 -3.81 5.36 -10.60
CA LEU A 86 -4.90 5.73 -11.49
C LEU A 86 -4.45 6.77 -12.52
N ASP A 87 -3.53 7.66 -12.14
CA ASP A 87 -2.97 8.66 -13.06
C ASP A 87 -2.06 8.04 -14.14
N HIS A 88 -1.42 6.90 -13.88
CA HIS A 88 -0.59 6.20 -14.87
C HIS A 88 -1.38 5.37 -15.88
N ASP A 89 -2.61 4.96 -15.56
CA ASP A 89 -3.46 4.17 -16.48
C ASP A 89 -4.16 5.03 -17.56
N HIS A 90 -4.14 6.37 -17.44
CA HIS A 90 -4.82 7.28 -18.38
C HIS A 90 -3.92 7.87 -19.47
N ASP A 91 -2.62 7.63 -19.47
CA ASP A 91 -1.69 8.20 -20.48
C ASP A 91 -1.33 7.19 -21.60
N HIS A 92 -2.24 6.31 -21.98
CA HIS A 92 -2.17 5.67 -23.29
C HIS A 92 -2.86 6.57 -24.31
N GLY A 93 -2.07 7.53 -24.83
CA GLY A 93 -2.47 8.41 -25.88
C GLY A 93 -3.16 7.64 -27.00
N GLU A 94 -4.30 8.16 -27.41
CA GLU A 94 -4.95 7.82 -28.68
C GLU A 94 -3.97 8.15 -29.82
N GLU A 95 -3.04 7.24 -30.14
CA GLU A 95 -2.42 7.24 -31.44
C GLU A 95 -3.47 6.73 -32.42
N SER A 96 -4.11 7.70 -33.09
CA SER A 96 -4.96 7.46 -34.24
C SER A 96 -4.14 6.71 -35.31
N HIS A 97 -4.37 5.39 -35.39
CA HIS A 97 -3.91 4.63 -36.53
C HIS A 97 -4.70 5.07 -37.75
N ASP A 98 -4.07 5.93 -38.54
CA ASP A 98 -4.51 6.32 -39.87
C ASP A 98 -4.46 5.06 -40.74
N HIS A 99 -5.62 4.44 -40.95
CA HIS A 99 -5.77 3.34 -41.87
C HIS A 99 -5.68 3.89 -43.28
N HIS A 100 -4.50 3.79 -43.88
CA HIS A 100 -4.34 3.97 -45.30
C HIS A 100 -5.16 2.91 -46.04
N HIS A 101 -6.28 3.32 -46.58
CA HIS A 101 -7.01 2.55 -47.58
C HIS A 101 -6.16 2.47 -48.83
N HIS A 102 -5.63 1.30 -49.14
CA HIS A 102 -5.10 1.01 -50.46
C HIS A 102 -6.27 0.73 -51.38
N ASP A 103 -6.55 1.69 -52.26
CA ASP A 103 -7.40 1.48 -53.42
C ASP A 103 -6.75 0.47 -54.35
N HIS A 104 -7.37 -0.70 -54.44
CA HIS A 104 -7.09 -1.63 -55.51
C HIS A 104 -8.18 -1.49 -56.58
N ASP A 105 -7.88 -0.73 -57.60
CA ASP A 105 -8.55 -0.80 -58.90
C ASP A 105 -8.34 -2.16 -59.51
N GLY A 106 -9.40 -2.93 -59.66
CA GLY A 106 -9.38 -4.24 -60.30
C GLY A 106 -10.78 -4.64 -60.73
N GLU A 107 -11.11 -4.29 -61.95
CA GLU A 107 -12.35 -4.68 -62.66
C GLU A 107 -12.54 -6.20 -62.65
N CYS A 108 -13.75 -6.69 -62.31
CA CYS A 108 -14.34 -7.83 -63.01
C CYS A 108 -15.83 -7.99 -62.71
N CYS A 109 -16.55 -7.80 -63.74
CA CYS A 109 -17.85 -8.26 -64.23
C CYS A 109 -18.69 -9.26 -63.45
N GLY A 110 -20.00 -9.02 -63.44
CA GLY A 110 -20.98 -10.13 -63.44
C GLY A 110 -22.23 -9.85 -62.64
N HIS A 111 -23.22 -9.40 -63.38
CA HIS A 111 -24.64 -9.35 -63.01
C HIS A 111 -25.14 -10.57 -62.27
N HIS A 112 -26.04 -10.37 -61.31
CA HIS A 112 -27.37 -10.98 -61.29
C HIS A 112 -28.27 -10.30 -60.26
N ASP A 113 -29.29 -9.67 -60.78
CA ASP A 113 -30.55 -9.29 -60.08
C ASP A 113 -31.26 -10.53 -59.57
N HIS A 114 -31.75 -10.50 -58.37
CA HIS A 114 -33.04 -11.11 -58.01
C HIS A 114 -33.61 -10.41 -56.74
N ASP A 115 -34.66 -9.66 -57.03
CA ASP A 115 -35.71 -9.17 -56.18
C ASP A 115 -36.54 -10.34 -55.60
N HIS A 116 -37.10 -10.17 -54.44
CA HIS A 116 -38.26 -10.76 -53.76
C HIS A 116 -37.89 -11.02 -52.30
N GLY A 117 -38.50 -10.36 -51.31
CA GLY A 117 -39.94 -10.38 -51.01
C GLY A 117 -40.13 -11.20 -49.74
N GLU A 118 -40.42 -10.54 -48.69
CA GLU A 118 -41.21 -10.87 -47.49
C GLU A 118 -41.37 -12.30 -46.97
N GLU A 119 -41.43 -12.32 -45.64
CA GLU A 119 -42.20 -13.14 -44.70
C GLU A 119 -41.53 -14.31 -43.97
N CYS A 120 -41.66 -14.17 -42.66
CA CYS A 120 -41.67 -15.08 -41.52
C CYS A 120 -41.82 -16.56 -41.81
N HIS A 121 -41.17 -17.40 -41.08
CA HIS A 121 -41.75 -18.41 -40.20
C HIS A 121 -40.72 -19.25 -39.42
N ASP A 122 -41.10 -19.45 -38.18
CA ASP A 122 -40.73 -20.39 -37.15
C ASP A 122 -40.49 -21.84 -37.66
N HIS A 123 -39.70 -22.58 -36.95
CA HIS A 123 -39.80 -23.97 -36.53
C HIS A 123 -38.61 -24.92 -36.76
N HIS A 124 -38.24 -25.48 -35.58
CA HIS A 124 -37.90 -26.89 -35.31
C HIS A 124 -36.57 -27.51 -35.70
N HIS A 125 -35.98 -28.00 -34.60
CA HIS A 125 -35.14 -29.18 -34.41
C HIS A 125 -35.00 -30.12 -35.60
N HIS A 126 -33.77 -30.59 -35.84
CA HIS A 126 -33.44 -32.01 -35.90
C HIS A 126 -31.93 -32.25 -35.86
N ASP A 127 -31.60 -33.13 -34.95
CA ASP A 127 -30.42 -33.93 -34.75
C ASP A 127 -30.13 -34.81 -36.00
N HIS A 128 -28.87 -34.99 -36.34
CA HIS A 128 -28.19 -36.11 -36.97
C HIS A 128 -26.82 -35.68 -37.50
N GLY A 129 -25.69 -36.10 -36.92
CA GLY A 129 -25.05 -37.38 -37.24
C GLY A 129 -24.08 -37.30 -38.42
N GLU A 130 -22.80 -37.35 -38.06
CA GLU A 130 -21.66 -37.96 -38.74
C GLU A 130 -21.27 -37.55 -40.20
N GLU A 131 -20.02 -37.31 -40.28
CA GLU A 131 -18.99 -37.68 -41.24
C GLU A 131 -18.18 -36.56 -41.89
N CYS A 132 -16.92 -36.74 -41.72
CA CYS A 132 -15.69 -36.10 -42.15
C CYS A 132 -15.66 -35.56 -43.57
N HIS A 133 -15.11 -34.36 -43.74
CA HIS A 133 -14.25 -34.07 -44.87
C HIS A 133 -13.08 -33.16 -44.47
N ASP A 134 -11.89 -33.74 -44.55
CA ASP A 134 -10.60 -33.09 -44.57
C ASP A 134 -10.57 -32.01 -45.67
N HIS A 135 -10.37 -30.77 -45.27
CA HIS A 135 -9.81 -29.76 -46.15
C HIS A 135 -8.60 -29.13 -45.48
N HIS A 136 -7.43 -29.58 -45.92
CA HIS A 136 -6.18 -28.90 -45.73
C HIS A 136 -6.28 -27.49 -46.31
N HIS A 137 -6.19 -26.47 -45.45
CA HIS A 137 -5.75 -25.13 -45.82
C HIS A 137 -4.45 -24.82 -45.10
N ASP A 138 -3.38 -24.93 -45.86
CA ASP A 138 -2.07 -24.43 -45.52
C ASP A 138 -2.13 -22.93 -45.27
N GLY A 139 -1.61 -22.51 -44.09
CA GLY A 139 -0.75 -21.38 -43.90
C GLY A 139 -1.31 -19.96 -44.09
N CYS A 140 -1.92 -19.40 -43.10
CA CYS A 140 -1.70 -18.01 -42.77
C CYS A 140 -1.39 -17.93 -41.27
N GLY A 141 -0.10 -17.90 -40.96
CA GLY A 141 0.40 -17.61 -39.63
C GLY A 141 0.04 -16.18 -39.26
N HIS A 142 -1.07 -16.00 -38.61
CA HIS A 142 -1.28 -14.78 -37.81
C HIS A 142 -0.61 -15.04 -36.47
N ASP A 143 0.62 -14.53 -36.36
CA ASP A 143 1.23 -14.31 -35.07
C ASP A 143 0.29 -13.39 -34.30
N HIS A 144 -0.57 -13.99 -33.52
CA HIS A 144 -1.20 -13.31 -32.41
C HIS A 144 -0.07 -12.97 -31.46
N HIS A 145 0.43 -11.75 -31.54
CA HIS A 145 1.16 -11.17 -30.45
C HIS A 145 0.19 -11.19 -29.28
N ASP A 146 0.26 -12.26 -28.49
CA ASP A 146 -0.24 -12.26 -27.13
C ASP A 146 0.46 -11.11 -26.41
N HIS A 147 -0.19 -9.97 -26.44
CA HIS A 147 0.07 -8.94 -25.45
C HIS A 147 -0.34 -9.56 -24.12
N HIS A 148 0.57 -10.32 -23.54
CA HIS A 148 0.52 -10.63 -22.13
C HIS A 148 0.57 -9.28 -21.41
N HIS A 149 -0.61 -8.71 -21.21
CA HIS A 149 -0.80 -7.78 -20.15
C HIS A 149 -0.47 -8.56 -18.88
N HIS A 150 0.78 -8.47 -18.50
CA HIS A 150 1.18 -8.81 -17.14
C HIS A 150 0.48 -7.84 -16.20
N HIS A 151 -0.83 -8.00 -16.05
CA HIS A 151 -1.51 -7.63 -14.84
C HIS A 151 -1.01 -8.63 -13.79
N ALA A 152 0.28 -8.51 -13.46
CA ALA A 152 0.71 -8.98 -12.18
C ALA A 152 -0.09 -8.11 -11.21
N ASP A 153 -1.12 -8.68 -10.60
CA ASP A 153 -1.68 -8.23 -9.35
C ASP A 153 -0.54 -8.32 -8.33
N GLU A 154 0.41 -7.39 -8.41
CA GLU A 154 1.37 -7.18 -7.35
C GLU A 154 0.55 -6.76 -6.14
N VAL A 155 0.26 -7.73 -5.29
CA VAL A 155 -0.42 -7.49 -4.04
C VAL A 155 0.51 -6.62 -3.21
N PHE A 156 0.18 -5.32 -3.11
CA PHE A 156 0.93 -4.46 -2.22
C PHE A 156 0.55 -4.78 -0.80
N THR A 157 1.59 -4.88 0.00
CA THR A 157 1.49 -5.02 1.43
C THR A 157 1.93 -3.73 2.10
N SER A 158 1.40 -3.48 3.26
CA SER A 158 1.82 -2.40 4.14
C SER A 158 2.46 -2.98 5.37
N TRP A 159 3.55 -2.36 5.80
CA TRP A 159 4.19 -2.61 7.06
C TRP A 159 4.20 -1.32 7.88
N GLY A 160 3.88 -1.41 9.15
CA GLY A 160 3.86 -0.28 10.06
C GLY A 160 4.47 -0.65 11.41
N MET A 161 5.13 0.32 12.04
CA MET A 161 5.79 0.15 13.33
C MET A 161 5.70 1.41 14.16
N GLU A 162 5.46 1.24 15.45
CA GLU A 162 5.61 2.28 16.46
C GLU A 162 6.95 2.08 17.20
N THR A 163 7.68 3.16 17.41
CA THR A 163 8.98 3.11 18.09
C THR A 163 9.23 4.36 18.90
N ILE A 164 9.92 4.19 20.01
CA ILE A 164 10.42 5.29 20.84
C ILE A 164 11.94 5.41 20.75
N VAL A 165 12.58 4.56 19.96
CA VAL A 165 14.03 4.54 19.79
C VAL A 165 14.46 5.80 19.03
N PRO A 166 15.30 6.66 19.64
CA PRO A 166 15.78 7.84 18.96
C PRO A 166 16.73 7.50 17.84
N VAL A 167 16.70 8.30 16.77
CA VAL A 167 17.58 8.16 15.62
C VAL A 167 18.36 9.44 15.38
N THR A 168 19.59 9.32 14.85
CA THR A 168 20.30 10.45 14.29
C THR A 168 19.90 10.67 12.84
N ARG A 169 20.13 11.89 12.32
CA ARG A 169 19.86 12.21 10.91
C ARG A 169 20.66 11.30 9.99
N GLU A 170 21.92 11.05 10.29
CA GLU A 170 22.82 10.22 9.49
C GLU A 170 22.36 8.76 9.44
N GLN A 171 21.89 8.22 10.57
CA GLN A 171 21.32 6.87 10.61
C GLN A 171 20.06 6.76 9.76
N LEU A 172 19.17 7.76 9.85
CA LEU A 172 17.96 7.79 9.05
C LEU A 172 18.27 7.93 7.56
N GLU A 173 19.21 8.81 7.18
CA GLU A 173 19.66 8.96 5.80
C GLU A 173 20.20 7.65 5.20
N ASP A 174 21.01 6.90 5.95
CA ASP A 174 21.52 5.59 5.51
C ASP A 174 20.38 4.60 5.25
N VAL A 175 19.43 4.51 6.17
CA VAL A 175 18.26 3.62 6.03
C VAL A 175 17.41 4.02 4.82
N LEU A 176 17.09 5.31 4.66
CA LEU A 176 16.26 5.79 3.56
C LEU A 176 16.94 5.62 2.20
N LYS A 177 18.25 5.82 2.13
CA LYS A 177 19.02 5.54 0.92
C LYS A 177 18.94 4.07 0.52
N ARG A 178 19.05 3.15 1.47
CA ARG A 178 18.91 1.71 1.22
C ARG A 178 17.48 1.36 0.80
N LEU A 179 16.47 1.90 1.48
CA LEU A 179 15.05 1.71 1.14
C LEU A 179 14.71 2.20 -0.27
N SER A 180 15.27 3.34 -0.70
CA SER A 180 14.96 3.96 -1.99
C SER A 180 15.71 3.33 -3.16
N SER A 181 16.92 2.78 -2.94
CA SER A 181 17.82 2.37 -4.03
C SER A 181 18.12 0.89 -4.09
N THR A 182 17.70 0.10 -3.10
CA THR A 182 17.97 -1.34 -3.06
C THR A 182 16.68 -2.16 -2.97
N ARG A 183 16.79 -3.47 -3.20
CA ARG A 183 15.69 -4.43 -2.96
C ARG A 183 15.88 -5.23 -1.67
N GLU A 184 16.70 -4.73 -0.76
CA GLU A 184 16.97 -5.37 0.52
C GLU A 184 15.67 -5.57 1.33
N PHE A 185 14.78 -4.59 1.29
CA PHE A 185 13.51 -4.56 2.04
C PHE A 185 12.28 -4.99 1.21
N GLY A 186 12.48 -5.49 -0.01
CA GLY A 186 11.44 -5.71 -1.00
C GLY A 186 11.38 -4.56 -2.02
N ASN A 187 10.28 -4.45 -2.75
CA ASN A 187 10.05 -3.35 -3.68
C ASN A 187 9.26 -2.24 -2.97
N VAL A 188 9.97 -1.31 -2.34
CA VAL A 188 9.35 -0.20 -1.61
C VAL A 188 8.82 0.84 -2.59
N LEU A 189 7.54 1.18 -2.49
CA LEU A 189 6.88 2.18 -3.31
C LEU A 189 6.68 3.50 -2.57
N ARG A 190 6.41 3.42 -1.29
CA ARG A 190 6.16 4.58 -0.44
C ARG A 190 6.60 4.29 0.97
N ALA A 191 7.23 5.25 1.62
CA ALA A 191 7.44 5.20 3.06
C ALA A 191 7.29 6.60 3.67
N LYS A 192 6.69 6.65 4.83
CA LYS A 192 6.57 7.85 5.66
C LYS A 192 6.90 7.50 7.10
N GLY A 193 7.40 8.48 7.82
CA GLY A 193 7.63 8.30 9.24
C GLY A 193 7.94 9.57 9.97
N MET A 194 7.85 9.47 11.28
CA MET A 194 8.23 10.49 12.24
C MET A 194 8.92 9.79 13.41
N LEU A 195 10.13 10.21 13.71
CA LEU A 195 10.99 9.54 14.66
C LEU A 195 11.59 10.53 15.65
N PRO A 196 11.67 10.17 16.95
CA PRO A 196 12.34 11.01 17.93
C PRO A 196 13.84 11.07 17.66
N THR A 197 14.49 12.14 18.10
CA THR A 197 15.94 12.24 18.16
C THR A 197 16.42 12.17 19.61
N GLU A 198 17.73 12.09 19.82
CA GLU A 198 18.33 12.19 21.15
C GLU A 198 18.10 13.56 21.81
N ASN A 199 17.80 14.60 21.01
CA ASN A 199 17.52 15.94 21.50
C ASN A 199 16.04 16.07 21.87
N PRO A 200 15.69 16.32 23.12
CA PRO A 200 14.31 16.54 23.53
C PRO A 200 13.65 17.67 22.71
N GLY A 201 12.46 17.40 22.19
CA GLY A 201 11.70 18.37 21.40
C GLY A 201 12.07 18.44 19.92
N GLU A 202 13.06 17.68 19.45
CA GLU A 202 13.40 17.57 18.04
C GLU A 202 13.02 16.21 17.49
N TRP A 203 12.27 16.21 16.37
CA TRP A 203 11.87 15.01 15.67
C TRP A 203 12.26 15.11 14.21
N LEU A 204 12.49 13.94 13.59
CA LEU A 204 12.75 13.82 12.16
C LEU A 204 11.52 13.19 11.49
N TYR A 205 10.98 13.93 10.54
CA TYR A 205 9.93 13.47 9.64
C TYR A 205 10.56 13.09 8.32
N PHE A 206 10.16 12.00 7.75
CA PHE A 206 10.63 11.62 6.43
C PHE A 206 9.49 11.20 5.51
N ASP A 207 9.75 11.36 4.25
CA ASP A 207 8.90 10.96 3.14
C ASP A 207 9.78 10.34 2.05
N LEU A 208 9.37 9.19 1.51
CA LEU A 208 10.16 8.45 0.53
C LEU A 208 9.26 7.93 -0.58
N VAL A 209 9.73 8.11 -1.80
CA VAL A 209 9.29 7.44 -3.03
C VAL A 209 10.51 6.76 -3.67
N PRO A 210 10.35 5.85 -4.65
CA PRO A 210 11.48 5.24 -5.34
C PRO A 210 12.49 6.30 -5.81
N GLU A 211 13.77 6.06 -5.50
CA GLU A 211 14.90 6.92 -5.85
C GLU A 211 14.96 8.30 -5.18
N GLN A 212 13.95 8.68 -4.39
CA GLN A 212 13.88 10.00 -3.74
C GLN A 212 13.42 9.89 -2.29
N TYR A 213 14.00 10.69 -1.43
CA TYR A 213 13.52 10.88 -0.07
C TYR A 213 13.80 12.29 0.44
N GLU A 214 13.00 12.72 1.40
CA GLU A 214 13.16 13.99 2.11
C GLU A 214 13.18 13.75 3.62
N ILE A 215 14.02 14.47 4.35
CA ILE A 215 14.04 14.47 5.81
C ILE A 215 13.87 15.91 6.28
N ARG A 216 12.85 16.13 7.10
CA ARG A 216 12.50 17.43 7.70
C ARG A 216 12.59 17.35 9.20
N GLN A 217 12.99 18.44 9.85
CA GLN A 217 12.80 18.59 11.28
C GLN A 217 11.35 18.97 11.58
N GLY A 218 10.82 18.43 12.67
CA GLY A 218 9.46 18.68 13.09
C GLY A 218 9.34 18.74 14.62
N ARG A 219 8.12 19.01 15.07
CA ARG A 219 7.79 19.00 16.49
C ARG A 219 7.58 17.56 16.96
N PRO A 220 7.71 17.29 18.27
CA PRO A 220 7.34 16.01 18.84
C PRO A 220 5.90 15.63 18.47
N ASP A 221 5.69 14.35 18.16
CA ASP A 221 4.37 13.76 18.05
C ASP A 221 4.15 12.76 19.19
N TYR A 222 3.00 12.12 19.25
CA TYR A 222 2.61 11.27 20.38
C TYR A 222 3.44 9.98 20.50
N THR A 223 3.94 9.44 19.40
CA THR A 223 4.86 8.30 19.34
C THR A 223 5.64 8.33 18.02
N GLY A 224 6.81 7.73 17.97
CA GLY A 224 7.52 7.53 16.73
C GLY A 224 6.79 6.48 15.87
N LYS A 225 6.69 6.75 14.56
CA LYS A 225 6.01 5.87 13.60
C LYS A 225 6.76 5.77 12.30
N VAL A 226 6.69 4.57 11.73
CA VAL A 226 7.15 4.29 10.37
C VAL A 226 6.08 3.48 9.66
N CYS A 227 5.74 3.89 8.44
CA CYS A 227 4.88 3.14 7.54
C CYS A 227 5.60 2.92 6.21
N VAL A 228 5.57 1.70 5.70
CA VAL A 228 6.15 1.31 4.42
C VAL A 228 5.12 0.57 3.60
N ILE A 229 4.96 0.94 2.35
CA ILE A 229 4.09 0.27 1.37
C ILE A 229 4.94 -0.22 0.22
N GLY A 230 4.72 -1.44 -0.20
CA GLY A 230 5.47 -2.04 -1.29
C GLY A 230 5.03 -3.46 -1.62
N ALA A 231 5.73 -4.07 -2.57
CA ALA A 231 5.53 -5.46 -2.95
C ALA A 231 6.64 -6.33 -2.36
N SER A 232 6.26 -7.51 -1.87
CA SER A 232 7.21 -8.48 -1.29
C SER A 232 8.07 -7.88 -0.17
N LEU A 233 7.45 -7.08 0.70
CA LEU A 233 8.16 -6.46 1.82
C LEU A 233 8.76 -7.52 2.74
N LYS A 234 9.99 -7.28 3.17
CA LYS A 234 10.73 -8.12 4.12
C LYS A 234 10.62 -7.49 5.50
N GLU A 235 9.62 -7.91 6.25
CA GLU A 235 9.28 -7.35 7.55
C GLU A 235 10.42 -7.52 8.59
N GLU A 236 11.11 -8.65 8.58
CA GLU A 236 12.26 -8.90 9.49
C GLU A 236 13.37 -7.88 9.27
N GLU A 237 13.68 -7.57 8.01
CA GLU A 237 14.69 -6.57 7.66
C GLU A 237 14.26 -5.16 8.05
N LEU A 238 12.98 -4.82 7.83
CA LEU A 238 12.41 -3.55 8.26
C LEU A 238 12.44 -3.42 9.78
N ASN A 239 12.05 -4.46 10.50
CA ASN A 239 12.13 -4.49 11.97
C ASN A 239 13.57 -4.32 12.47
N SER A 240 14.55 -4.91 11.79
CA SER A 240 15.95 -4.82 12.21
C SER A 240 16.53 -3.41 12.09
N VAL A 241 16.08 -2.62 11.12
CA VAL A 241 16.62 -1.27 10.88
C VAL A 241 15.88 -0.17 11.63
N PHE A 242 14.59 -0.33 11.87
CA PHE A 242 13.78 0.64 12.60
C PHE A 242 13.52 0.26 14.06
N GLY A 243 13.48 -1.04 14.36
CA GLY A 243 13.18 -1.58 15.68
C GLY A 243 14.38 -1.82 16.57
N ARG A 244 15.55 -1.21 16.31
CA ARG A 244 16.80 -1.42 17.02
C ARG A 244 16.64 -1.57 18.54
N GLY A 245 16.37 -2.80 18.97
CA GLY A 245 16.24 -3.19 20.35
C GLY A 245 17.04 -4.46 20.62
#